data_22d34a04821a70439060e3c73f8453ca
#
_entry.id   22d34a04821a70439060e3c73f8453ca
#
_cell.length_a   1.000
_cell.length_b   1.000
_cell.length_c   1.000
_cell.angle_alpha   90.00
_cell.angle_beta   90.00
_cell.angle_gamma   90.00
#
_symmetry.space_group_name_H-M   'P 1'
#
loop_
_entity.id
_entity.type
_entity.pdbx_description
1 polymer ?
#
loop_
_entity_poly.entity_id
_entity_poly.type
_entity_poly.pdbx_seq_one_letter_code
_entity_poly.pdbx_strand_id
1 'polypeptide(L)'
;MNNNVLMNKAADNIRILSASMVEEAKSGHPGGAMGGADFINVLFTEFLEYDPENPNWASRDRFFLDPGHMSAMLYSVLCLSGKFSLDELKNFRQWGSPTPGHPEIDLNRGIENTSGPLGQGHAFASGAAIAAAIEVAKRPEA
;
A
#
# COMPACT_ATOMS: atom_id res chain seq x y z
N MET A 1 10.54 22.12 -0.34
CA MET A 1 9.39 22.71 0.40
C MET A 1 8.15 21.94 -0.06
N ASN A 2 7.55 21.17 0.86
CA ASN A 2 6.33 20.44 0.54
C ASN A 2 5.18 21.42 0.35
N ASN A 3 4.52 21.28 -0.79
CA ASN A 3 3.35 22.08 -1.09
C ASN A 3 2.14 21.47 -0.38
N ASN A 4 1.75 22.00 0.78
CA ASN A 4 0.60 21.52 1.55
C ASN A 4 -0.68 21.39 0.71
N VAL A 5 -0.85 22.24 -0.31
CA VAL A 5 -2.00 22.15 -1.22
C VAL A 5 -1.92 20.87 -2.05
N LEU A 6 -0.75 20.51 -2.56
CA LEU A 6 -0.57 19.29 -3.34
C LEU A 6 -0.71 18.04 -2.45
N MET A 7 -0.15 18.07 -1.24
CA MET A 7 -0.28 16.98 -0.28
C MET A 7 -1.75 16.72 0.11
N ASN A 8 -2.49 17.79 0.41
CA ASN A 8 -3.93 17.68 0.69
C ASN A 8 -4.70 17.12 -0.52
N LYS A 9 -4.39 17.61 -1.72
CA LYS A 9 -5.02 17.11 -2.95
C LYS A 9 -4.73 15.62 -3.18
N ALA A 10 -3.51 15.17 -2.92
CA ALA A 10 -3.16 13.75 -3.04
C ALA A 10 -3.94 12.89 -2.03
N ALA A 11 -4.01 13.31 -0.77
CA ALA A 11 -4.80 12.63 0.25
C ALA A 11 -6.30 12.60 -0.08
N ASP A 12 -6.85 13.70 -0.61
CA ASP A 12 -8.24 13.75 -1.06
C ASP A 12 -8.49 12.82 -2.25
N ASN A 13 -7.56 12.70 -3.19
CA ASN A 13 -7.66 11.70 -4.25
C ASN A 13 -7.66 10.26 -3.69
N ILE A 14 -6.83 9.95 -2.71
CA ILE A 14 -6.85 8.64 -2.04
C ILE A 14 -8.22 8.37 -1.41
N ARG A 15 -8.83 9.36 -0.73
CA ARG A 15 -10.18 9.24 -0.15
C ARG A 15 -11.23 8.98 -1.21
N ILE A 16 -11.23 9.78 -2.28
CA ILE A 16 -12.22 9.69 -3.36
C ILE A 16 -12.08 8.35 -4.08
N LEU A 17 -10.86 7.93 -4.45
CA LEU A 17 -10.62 6.64 -5.10
C LEU A 17 -11.08 5.49 -4.20
N SER A 18 -10.75 5.53 -2.91
CA SER A 18 -11.16 4.49 -1.95
C SER A 18 -12.67 4.39 -1.83
N ALA A 19 -13.37 5.51 -1.71
CA ALA A 19 -14.82 5.54 -1.64
C ALA A 19 -15.46 5.05 -2.95
N SER A 20 -14.94 5.49 -4.09
CA SER A 20 -15.43 5.11 -5.42
C SER A 20 -15.27 3.63 -5.70
N MET A 21 -14.13 3.02 -5.33
CA MET A 21 -13.91 1.58 -5.46
C MET A 21 -14.94 0.78 -4.66
N VAL A 22 -15.17 1.16 -3.41
CA VAL A 22 -16.14 0.47 -2.54
C VAL A 22 -17.57 0.66 -3.06
N GLU A 23 -17.91 1.86 -3.53
CA GLU A 23 -19.22 2.16 -4.10
C GLU A 23 -19.47 1.38 -5.39
N GLU A 24 -18.51 1.32 -6.30
CA GLU A 24 -18.64 0.57 -7.56
C GLU A 24 -18.79 -0.93 -7.29
N ALA A 25 -17.98 -1.48 -6.40
CA ALA A 25 -18.04 -2.88 -6.02
C ALA A 25 -19.29 -3.25 -5.20
N LYS A 26 -20.04 -2.27 -4.68
CA LYS A 26 -21.13 -2.46 -3.69
C LYS A 26 -20.70 -3.34 -2.50
N SER A 27 -19.41 -3.36 -2.22
CA SER A 27 -18.79 -4.23 -1.20
C SER A 27 -17.44 -3.66 -0.78
N GLY A 28 -17.15 -3.68 0.51
CA GLY A 28 -15.86 -3.23 1.03
C GLY A 28 -15.98 -2.42 2.33
N HIS A 29 -14.85 -1.82 2.74
CA HIS A 29 -14.72 -1.10 3.99
C HIS A 29 -14.18 0.31 3.72
N PRO A 30 -15.05 1.34 3.59
CA PRO A 30 -14.57 2.68 3.23
C PRO A 30 -13.95 3.43 4.42
N GLY A 31 -14.37 3.16 5.65
CA GLY A 31 -14.02 3.95 6.83
C GLY A 31 -12.52 4.05 7.08
N GLY A 32 -11.85 2.92 7.25
CA GLY A 32 -10.39 2.89 7.47
C GLY A 32 -9.60 3.40 6.25
N ALA A 33 -10.06 3.03 5.05
CA ALA A 33 -9.39 3.46 3.82
C ALA A 33 -9.43 4.99 3.62
N MET A 34 -10.55 5.62 3.92
CA MET A 34 -10.68 7.09 3.85
C MET A 34 -9.98 7.76 5.04
N GLY A 35 -10.09 7.19 6.24
CA GLY A 35 -9.50 7.74 7.45
C GLY A 35 -7.97 7.71 7.46
N GLY A 36 -7.36 6.72 6.81
CA GLY A 36 -5.92 6.57 6.68
C GLY A 36 -5.27 7.35 5.53
N ALA A 37 -6.05 8.10 4.74
CA ALA A 37 -5.55 8.71 3.51
C ALA A 37 -4.42 9.73 3.73
N ASP A 38 -4.52 10.59 4.73
CA ASP A 38 -3.43 11.54 5.05
C ASP A 38 -2.18 10.79 5.52
N PHE A 39 -2.38 9.80 6.41
CA PHE A 39 -1.27 9.00 6.93
C PHE A 39 -0.50 8.30 5.80
N ILE A 40 -1.21 7.56 4.93
CA ILE A 40 -0.56 6.81 3.86
C ILE A 40 0.11 7.73 2.84
N ASN A 41 -0.53 8.87 2.54
CA ASN A 41 0.07 9.87 1.65
C ASN A 41 1.38 10.41 2.20
N VAL A 42 1.39 10.84 3.46
CA VAL A 42 2.61 11.35 4.12
C VAL A 42 3.67 10.25 4.21
N LEU A 43 3.28 9.03 4.59
CA LEU A 43 4.20 7.89 4.68
C LEU A 43 4.91 7.63 3.34
N PHE A 44 4.17 7.56 2.24
CA PHE A 44 4.72 7.25 0.91
C PHE A 44 5.50 8.40 0.27
N THR A 45 5.22 9.65 0.66
CA THR A 45 5.87 10.83 0.04
C THR A 45 7.03 11.39 0.85
N GLU A 46 7.06 11.16 2.17
CA GLU A 46 8.01 11.82 3.07
C GLU A 46 8.94 10.84 3.79
N PHE A 47 8.52 9.61 4.01
CA PHE A 47 9.20 8.69 4.91
C PHE A 47 9.70 7.42 4.24
N LEU A 48 8.92 6.79 3.34
CA LEU A 48 9.33 5.55 2.71
C LEU A 48 10.39 5.80 1.64
N GLU A 49 11.51 5.13 1.76
CA GLU A 49 12.52 5.04 0.70
C GLU A 49 12.17 3.87 -0.22
N TYR A 50 11.58 4.17 -1.36
CA TYR A 50 11.20 3.18 -2.35
C TYR A 50 11.30 3.77 -3.76
N ASP A 51 11.44 2.90 -4.76
CA ASP A 51 11.48 3.28 -6.17
C ASP A 51 10.32 2.63 -6.91
N PRO A 52 9.31 3.40 -7.36
CA PRO A 52 8.21 2.85 -8.14
C PRO A 52 8.66 2.16 -9.43
N GLU A 53 9.74 2.60 -10.06
CA GLU A 53 10.25 1.99 -11.29
C GLU A 53 11.08 0.71 -11.00
N ASN A 54 11.58 0.56 -9.77
CA ASN A 54 12.31 -0.62 -9.32
C ASN A 54 11.75 -1.17 -7.99
N PRO A 55 10.51 -1.67 -7.97
CA PRO A 55 9.81 -2.07 -6.75
C PRO A 55 10.49 -3.23 -6.00
N ASN A 56 11.41 -3.93 -6.63
CA ASN A 56 12.17 -5.03 -6.02
C ASN A 56 13.56 -4.61 -5.52
N TRP A 57 13.86 -3.31 -5.48
CA TRP A 57 15.12 -2.82 -4.92
C TRP A 57 15.37 -3.38 -3.51
N ALA A 58 16.55 -3.97 -3.31
CA ALA A 58 16.82 -4.75 -2.10
C ALA A 58 16.83 -3.90 -0.82
N SER A 59 17.25 -2.65 -0.92
CA SER A 59 17.36 -1.72 0.23
C SER A 59 16.12 -0.82 0.41
N ARG A 60 15.03 -1.10 -0.31
CA ARG A 60 13.78 -0.34 -0.14
C ARG A 60 13.19 -0.55 1.24
N ASP A 61 12.46 0.42 1.71
CA ASP A 61 11.52 0.23 2.81
C ASP A 61 10.35 -0.66 2.36
N ARG A 62 9.82 -1.45 3.29
CA ARG A 62 8.74 -2.41 3.01
C ARG A 62 7.51 -2.06 3.82
N PHE A 63 6.43 -1.81 3.13
CA PHE A 63 5.14 -1.52 3.75
C PHE A 63 4.26 -2.77 3.81
N PHE A 64 3.88 -3.18 5.02
CA PHE A 64 2.98 -4.30 5.26
C PHE A 64 1.61 -3.78 5.67
N LEU A 65 0.59 -4.03 4.85
CA LEU A 65 -0.76 -3.59 5.18
C LEU A 65 -1.39 -4.47 6.25
N ASP A 66 -1.83 -3.83 7.34
CA ASP A 66 -2.76 -4.37 8.32
C ASP A 66 -3.59 -3.22 8.92
N PRO A 67 -4.92 -3.31 8.89
CA PRO A 67 -5.73 -4.45 8.44
C PRO A 67 -5.91 -4.52 6.92
N GLY A 68 -5.95 -5.76 6.40
CA GLY A 68 -6.05 -6.01 4.95
C GLY A 68 -7.30 -5.44 4.28
N HIS A 69 -8.40 -5.26 5.02
CA HIS A 69 -9.63 -4.64 4.48
C HIS A 69 -9.52 -3.14 4.19
N MET A 70 -8.39 -2.49 4.54
CA MET A 70 -8.04 -1.15 4.08
C MET A 70 -7.39 -1.16 2.67
N SER A 71 -7.52 -2.24 1.94
CA SER A 71 -6.94 -2.46 0.61
C SER A 71 -7.21 -1.32 -0.38
N ALA A 72 -8.40 -0.73 -0.35
CA ALA A 72 -8.74 0.39 -1.20
C ALA A 72 -7.79 1.61 -1.00
N MET A 73 -7.34 1.86 0.22
CA MET A 73 -6.32 2.89 0.51
C MET A 73 -4.98 2.54 -0.15
N LEU A 74 -4.53 1.29 0.01
CA LEU A 74 -3.27 0.83 -0.58
C LEU A 74 -3.30 0.91 -2.10
N TYR A 75 -4.35 0.41 -2.74
CA TYR A 75 -4.47 0.50 -4.20
C TYR A 75 -4.55 1.94 -4.70
N SER A 76 -5.17 2.84 -3.93
CA SER A 76 -5.23 4.26 -4.28
C SER A 76 -3.84 4.91 -4.25
N VAL A 77 -3.04 4.72 -3.20
CA VAL A 77 -1.69 5.29 -3.15
C VAL A 77 -0.77 4.65 -4.19
N LEU A 78 -0.89 3.36 -4.42
CA LEU A 78 -0.12 2.66 -5.47
C LEU A 78 -0.55 3.09 -6.88
N CYS A 79 -1.83 3.44 -7.10
CA CYS A 79 -2.28 4.05 -8.35
C CYS A 79 -1.65 5.43 -8.56
N LEU A 80 -1.60 6.26 -7.54
CA LEU A 80 -0.92 7.56 -7.62
C LEU A 80 0.59 7.43 -7.86
N SER A 81 1.19 6.31 -7.43
CA SER A 81 2.58 5.96 -7.69
C SER A 81 2.80 5.24 -9.04
N GLY A 82 1.76 5.12 -9.87
CA GLY A 82 1.85 4.51 -11.20
C GLY A 82 1.84 2.98 -11.24
N LYS A 83 1.54 2.29 -10.13
CA LYS A 83 1.53 0.82 -10.05
C LYS A 83 0.21 0.18 -10.44
N PHE A 84 -0.87 0.94 -10.38
CA PHE A 84 -2.19 0.54 -10.84
C PHE A 84 -2.77 1.60 -11.76
N SER A 85 -3.52 1.18 -12.76
CA SER A 85 -4.34 2.06 -13.57
C SER A 85 -5.69 2.34 -12.90
N LEU A 86 -6.35 3.42 -13.30
CA LEU A 86 -7.72 3.70 -12.83
C LEU A 86 -8.72 2.61 -13.25
N ASP A 87 -8.50 1.97 -14.40
CA ASP A 87 -9.38 0.89 -14.86
C ASP A 87 -9.24 -0.38 -14.03
N GLU A 88 -8.04 -0.67 -13.51
CA GLU A 88 -7.86 -1.74 -12.54
C GLU A 88 -8.56 -1.44 -11.20
N LEU A 89 -8.54 -0.19 -10.75
CA LEU A 89 -9.25 0.23 -9.55
C LEU A 89 -10.78 0.09 -9.69
N LYS A 90 -11.36 0.36 -10.86
CA LYS A 90 -12.79 0.15 -11.14
C LYS A 90 -13.22 -1.32 -11.00
N ASN A 91 -12.27 -2.24 -11.16
CA ASN A 91 -12.51 -3.68 -11.01
C ASN A 91 -12.24 -4.18 -9.57
N PHE A 92 -12.23 -3.29 -8.58
CA PHE A 92 -12.06 -3.66 -7.18
C PHE A 92 -13.03 -4.75 -6.75
N ARG A 93 -12.51 -5.82 -6.13
CA ARG A 93 -13.26 -7.00 -5.68
C ARG A 93 -13.96 -7.81 -6.78
N GLN A 94 -13.67 -7.54 -8.05
CA GLN A 94 -14.19 -8.38 -9.12
C GLN A 94 -13.33 -9.64 -9.29
N TRP A 95 -13.94 -10.73 -9.71
CA TRP A 95 -13.23 -11.98 -9.95
C TRP A 95 -12.13 -11.81 -11.01
N GLY A 96 -10.91 -12.26 -10.69
CA GLY A 96 -9.76 -12.14 -11.58
C GLY A 96 -9.14 -10.74 -11.65
N SER A 97 -9.65 -9.77 -10.88
CA SER A 97 -9.06 -8.44 -10.78
C SER A 97 -7.74 -8.46 -9.98
N PRO A 98 -6.77 -7.60 -10.33
CA PRO A 98 -5.56 -7.43 -9.53
C PRO A 98 -5.79 -6.61 -8.25
N THR A 99 -7.03 -6.19 -7.97
CA THR A 99 -7.43 -5.41 -6.80
C THR A 99 -8.45 -6.15 -5.92
N PRO A 100 -8.09 -7.35 -5.38
CA PRO A 100 -8.98 -8.09 -4.50
C PRO A 100 -9.29 -7.31 -3.21
N GLY A 101 -10.34 -7.71 -2.50
CA GLY A 101 -10.79 -7.05 -1.28
C GLY A 101 -9.79 -7.06 -0.12
N HIS A 102 -8.87 -8.02 -0.12
CA HIS A 102 -7.68 -8.08 0.72
C HIS A 102 -6.48 -8.28 -0.20
N PRO A 103 -5.40 -7.52 -0.05
CA PRO A 103 -4.28 -7.61 -0.97
C PRO A 103 -3.63 -9.00 -0.97
N GLU A 104 -3.22 -9.44 -2.12
CA GLU A 104 -2.33 -10.57 -2.30
C GLU A 104 -0.93 -10.05 -2.64
N ILE A 105 0.10 -10.76 -2.19
CA ILE A 105 1.48 -10.37 -2.43
C ILE A 105 1.75 -10.17 -3.92
N ASP A 106 2.25 -8.99 -4.27
CA ASP A 106 2.69 -8.64 -5.63
C ASP A 106 3.83 -7.63 -5.52
N LEU A 107 5.04 -8.14 -5.42
CA LEU A 107 6.24 -7.32 -5.25
C LEU A 107 6.47 -6.37 -6.43
N ASN A 108 6.04 -6.74 -7.64
CA ASN A 108 6.19 -5.87 -8.82
C ASN A 108 5.29 -4.63 -8.75
N ARG A 109 4.26 -4.68 -7.93
CA ARG A 109 3.35 -3.56 -7.67
C ARG A 109 3.57 -2.91 -6.30
N GLY A 110 4.55 -3.40 -5.51
CA GLY A 110 4.85 -2.86 -4.18
C GLY A 110 3.92 -3.38 -3.08
N ILE A 111 3.30 -4.54 -3.26
CA ILE A 111 2.49 -5.21 -2.24
C ILE A 111 3.33 -6.30 -1.58
N GLU A 112 3.75 -6.07 -0.35
CA GLU A 112 4.73 -6.90 0.37
C GLU A 112 4.12 -8.12 1.07
N ASN A 113 2.80 -8.15 1.28
CA ASN A 113 2.17 -9.27 1.97
C ASN A 113 0.76 -9.56 1.47
N THR A 114 0.40 -10.84 1.46
CA THR A 114 -0.99 -11.25 1.44
C THR A 114 -1.60 -10.98 2.80
N SER A 115 -2.69 -10.24 2.84
CA SER A 115 -3.32 -9.75 4.06
C SER A 115 -4.76 -10.23 4.16
N GLY A 116 -5.27 -10.38 5.37
CA GLY A 116 -6.64 -10.82 5.61
C GLY A 116 -6.90 -10.93 7.11
N PRO A 117 -6.35 -11.95 7.79
CA PRO A 117 -6.48 -12.07 9.23
C PRO A 117 -5.86 -10.87 9.95
N LEU A 118 -6.63 -10.24 10.83
CA LEU A 118 -6.23 -9.05 11.57
C LEU A 118 -5.03 -9.32 12.49
N GLY A 119 -4.05 -8.43 12.49
CA GLY A 119 -2.83 -8.52 13.29
C GLY A 119 -1.69 -9.30 12.63
N GLN A 120 -1.93 -10.04 11.55
CA GLN A 120 -0.85 -10.77 10.87
C GLN A 120 0.16 -9.86 10.17
N GLY A 121 -0.25 -8.69 9.69
CA GLY A 121 0.66 -7.72 9.08
C GLY A 121 1.79 -7.28 10.01
N HIS A 122 1.50 -7.12 11.30
CA HIS A 122 2.51 -6.82 12.31
C HIS A 122 3.53 -7.97 12.47
N ALA A 123 3.07 -9.21 12.41
CA ALA A 123 3.95 -10.37 12.48
C ALA A 123 4.83 -10.48 11.22
N PHE A 124 4.28 -10.21 10.03
CA PHE A 124 5.06 -10.14 8.80
C PHE A 124 6.12 -9.05 8.86
N ALA A 125 5.76 -7.84 9.28
CA ALA A 125 6.68 -6.72 9.42
C ALA A 125 7.80 -7.04 10.41
N SER A 126 7.46 -7.62 11.56
CA SER A 126 8.43 -8.03 12.57
C SER A 126 9.40 -9.11 12.04
N GLY A 127 8.87 -10.12 11.36
CA GLY A 127 9.68 -11.18 10.75
C GLY A 127 10.62 -10.64 9.67
N ALA A 128 10.14 -9.73 8.82
CA ALA A 128 10.94 -9.08 7.81
C ALA A 128 12.06 -8.21 8.41
N ALA A 129 11.77 -7.46 9.47
CA ALA A 129 12.76 -6.65 10.17
C ALA A 129 13.87 -7.51 10.83
N ILE A 130 13.49 -8.63 11.47
CA ILE A 130 14.45 -9.59 12.04
C ILE A 130 15.33 -10.18 10.94
N ALA A 131 14.73 -10.59 9.81
CA ALA A 131 15.49 -11.16 8.69
C ALA A 131 16.48 -10.14 8.12
N ALA A 132 16.06 -8.89 7.93
CA ALA A 132 16.92 -7.80 7.46
C ALA A 132 18.09 -7.55 8.42
N ALA A 133 17.84 -7.51 9.73
CA ALA A 133 18.88 -7.34 10.74
C ALA A 133 19.91 -8.47 10.72
N ILE A 134 19.46 -9.73 10.53
CA ILE A 134 20.35 -10.90 10.39
C ILE A 134 21.20 -10.79 9.13
N GLU A 135 20.63 -10.38 8.01
CA GLU A 135 21.36 -10.18 6.75
C GLU A 135 22.45 -9.11 6.87
N VAL A 136 22.13 -7.97 7.50
CA VAL A 136 23.13 -6.92 7.78
C VAL A 136 24.23 -7.43 8.70
N ALA A 137 23.88 -8.16 9.75
CA ALA A 137 24.87 -8.70 10.69
C ALA A 137 25.81 -9.73 10.04
N LYS A 138 25.36 -10.42 8.98
CA LYS A 138 26.21 -11.37 8.23
C LYS A 138 27.14 -10.69 7.22
N ARG A 139 26.95 -9.39 6.94
CA ARG A 139 27.73 -8.59 5.99
C ARG A 139 28.36 -7.39 6.70
N PRO A 140 29.32 -7.61 7.65
CA PRO A 140 29.85 -6.54 8.50
C PRO A 140 30.68 -5.47 7.75
N GLU A 141 30.93 -5.65 6.46
CA GLU A 141 31.73 -4.75 5.62
C GLU A 141 30.91 -4.01 4.53
N ALA A 142 29.59 -4.00 4.63
CA ALA A 142 28.72 -3.30 3.67
C ALA A 142 28.35 -1.90 4.15
#